data_32e647bf7d2374fdb483a5df609deb61
#
_entry.id   32e647bf7d2374fdb483a5df609deb61
#
_cell.length_a   1.000
_cell.length_b   1.000
_cell.length_c   1.000
_cell.angle_alpha   90.00
_cell.angle_beta   90.00
_cell.angle_gamma   90.00
#
_symmetry.space_group_name_H-M   'P 1'
#
loop_
_entity.id
_entity.type
_entity.pdbx_description
1 polymer ?
#
loop_
_entity_poly.entity_id
_entity_poly.type
_entity_poly.pdbx_seq_one_letter_code
_entity_poly.pdbx_strand_id
1 'polypeptide(L)'
;MADIYDPDFVKGVFDRCSDRYITFSLIFSFGFTERWRRQCVAAMPAPRVESARGYDLMAGTGEVWPHLLKRFDGIGAITAVDISSGMHRRAMERLHAHRAHRIDFIEDDLLASDLPPESADFVISTFGLKTFNPGQHARLAALIARVLKPGGVFSVIEASDPKGWWLRPLYLLHLKVVLPLIERIFLRGAQDFAMIGTYTSNFGDASGLANMLRAQGLEVEFSKYVFGCATGVSGRKIG
;
A
#
# COMPACT_ATOMS: atom_id res chain seq x y z
N MET A 1 17.62 19.71 4.76
CA MET A 1 17.34 18.31 4.37
C MET A 1 16.02 18.31 3.63
N ALA A 2 15.92 17.64 2.50
CA ALA A 2 14.65 17.52 1.81
C ALA A 2 13.64 16.78 2.71
N ASP A 3 12.37 17.18 2.68
CA ASP A 3 11.32 16.43 3.36
C ASP A 3 11.11 15.11 2.62
N ILE A 4 11.40 13.99 3.31
CA ILE A 4 11.25 12.66 2.72
C ILE A 4 9.79 12.26 2.47
N TYR A 5 8.83 13.01 3.01
CA TYR A 5 7.39 12.80 2.83
C TYR A 5 6.77 13.78 1.80
N ASP A 6 7.60 14.62 1.19
CA ASP A 6 7.18 15.49 0.10
C ASP A 6 6.75 14.66 -1.11
N PRO A 7 5.59 14.94 -1.72
CA PRO A 7 5.06 14.16 -2.84
C PRO A 7 6.03 14.08 -4.04
N ASP A 8 6.71 15.17 -4.39
CA ASP A 8 7.65 15.18 -5.50
C ASP A 8 8.91 14.37 -5.20
N PHE A 9 9.38 14.40 -3.95
CA PHE A 9 10.48 13.55 -3.50
C PHE A 9 10.10 12.06 -3.60
N VAL A 10 8.93 11.68 -3.07
CA VAL A 10 8.41 10.31 -3.10
C VAL A 10 8.21 9.84 -4.55
N LYS A 11 7.57 10.67 -5.40
CA LYS A 11 7.43 10.41 -6.83
C LYS A 11 8.76 10.11 -7.49
N GLY A 12 9.76 10.95 -7.27
CA GLY A 12 11.09 10.78 -7.84
C GLY A 12 11.77 9.47 -7.43
N VAL A 13 11.61 9.04 -6.18
CA VAL A 13 12.12 7.75 -5.68
C VAL A 13 11.48 6.59 -6.44
N PHE A 14 10.14 6.56 -6.55
CA PHE A 14 9.43 5.45 -7.19
C PHE A 14 9.58 5.43 -8.71
N ASP A 15 9.67 6.59 -9.37
CA ASP A 15 9.94 6.67 -10.80
C ASP A 15 11.30 6.03 -11.15
N ARG A 16 12.35 6.30 -10.37
CA ARG A 16 13.69 5.75 -10.61
C ARG A 16 13.78 4.25 -10.36
N CYS A 17 13.06 3.72 -9.37
CA CYS A 17 13.13 2.30 -9.02
C CYS A 17 12.11 1.43 -9.74
N SER A 18 11.15 2.00 -10.48
CA SER A 18 9.99 1.30 -11.06
C SER A 18 10.33 0.08 -11.89
N ASP A 19 11.40 0.14 -12.71
CA ASP A 19 11.82 -0.94 -13.61
C ASP A 19 12.24 -2.23 -12.87
N ARG A 20 12.73 -2.10 -11.65
CA ARG A 20 13.29 -3.21 -10.87
C ARG A 20 12.52 -3.47 -9.58
N TYR A 21 11.51 -2.65 -9.30
CA TYR A 21 10.78 -2.64 -8.03
C TYR A 21 10.23 -4.03 -7.66
N ILE A 22 9.54 -4.70 -8.59
CA ILE A 22 8.91 -6.01 -8.36
C ILE A 22 9.97 -7.05 -7.96
N THR A 23 11.02 -7.18 -8.78
CA THR A 23 12.08 -8.17 -8.56
C THR A 23 12.78 -7.94 -7.23
N PHE A 24 13.12 -6.67 -6.94
CA PHE A 24 13.79 -6.33 -5.69
C PHE A 24 12.89 -6.51 -4.47
N SER A 25 11.64 -6.05 -4.54
CA SER A 25 10.70 -6.21 -3.43
C SER A 25 10.48 -7.68 -3.08
N LEU A 26 10.41 -8.56 -4.08
CA LEU A 26 10.25 -9.99 -3.90
C LEU A 26 11.50 -10.64 -3.29
N ILE A 27 12.69 -10.38 -3.86
CA ILE A 27 13.95 -10.98 -3.40
C ILE A 27 14.28 -10.49 -1.99
N PHE A 28 14.24 -9.18 -1.75
CA PHE A 28 14.65 -8.59 -0.48
C PHE A 28 13.68 -8.81 0.67
N SER A 29 12.43 -9.09 0.36
CA SER A 29 11.47 -9.54 1.34
C SER A 29 11.43 -11.07 1.52
N PHE A 30 12.30 -11.82 0.84
CA PHE A 30 12.24 -13.29 0.81
C PHE A 30 10.84 -13.81 0.42
N GLY A 31 10.15 -13.10 -0.48
CA GLY A 31 8.79 -13.41 -0.89
C GLY A 31 7.69 -13.01 0.10
N PHE A 32 8.04 -12.40 1.25
CA PHE A 32 7.04 -12.02 2.23
C PHE A 32 6.07 -10.95 1.73
N THR A 33 6.50 -10.03 0.86
CA THR A 33 5.59 -9.01 0.28
C THR A 33 4.42 -9.65 -0.45
N GLU A 34 4.66 -10.74 -1.19
CA GLU A 34 3.62 -11.49 -1.88
C GLU A 34 2.65 -12.18 -0.90
N ARG A 35 3.19 -12.77 0.16
CA ARG A 35 2.39 -13.36 1.24
C ARG A 35 1.53 -12.30 1.92
N TRP A 36 2.10 -11.13 2.21
CA TRP A 36 1.40 -10.04 2.88
C TRP A 36 0.30 -9.43 2.01
N ARG A 37 0.48 -9.32 0.67
CA ARG A 37 -0.61 -8.92 -0.24
C ARG A 37 -1.80 -9.89 -0.16
N ARG A 38 -1.53 -11.20 -0.19
CA ARG A 38 -2.58 -12.21 0.00
C ARG A 38 -3.28 -12.08 1.35
N GLN A 39 -2.53 -11.80 2.42
CA GLN A 39 -3.08 -11.59 3.75
C GLN A 39 -3.90 -10.30 3.84
N CYS A 40 -3.47 -9.22 3.16
CA CYS A 40 -4.26 -7.98 3.05
C CYS A 40 -5.62 -8.24 2.38
N VAL A 41 -5.61 -8.92 1.25
CA VAL A 41 -6.85 -9.30 0.55
C VAL A 41 -7.69 -10.25 1.42
N ALA A 42 -7.06 -11.20 2.13
CA ALA A 42 -7.76 -12.14 3.02
C ALA A 42 -8.43 -11.44 4.22
N ALA A 43 -7.82 -10.37 4.74
CA ALA A 43 -8.38 -9.59 5.84
C ALA A 43 -9.52 -8.65 5.41
N MET A 44 -9.63 -8.32 4.13
CA MET A 44 -10.71 -7.46 3.62
C MET A 44 -12.05 -8.19 3.74
N PRO A 45 -13.06 -7.62 4.41
CA PRO A 45 -14.42 -8.17 4.36
C PRO A 45 -14.93 -8.23 2.91
N ALA A 46 -15.80 -9.17 2.60
CA ALA A 46 -16.37 -9.24 1.25
C ALA A 46 -17.26 -8.02 0.98
N PRO A 47 -17.09 -7.33 -0.17
CA PRO A 47 -18.07 -6.36 -0.65
C PRO A 47 -19.45 -7.01 -0.77
N ARG A 48 -20.50 -6.30 -0.39
CA ARG A 48 -21.88 -6.85 -0.35
C ARG A 48 -22.69 -6.57 -1.62
N VAL A 49 -22.03 -6.15 -2.68
CA VAL A 49 -22.67 -5.74 -3.93
C VAL A 49 -22.09 -6.53 -5.09
N GLU A 50 -22.94 -6.88 -6.06
CA GLU A 50 -22.50 -7.38 -7.36
C GLU A 50 -21.85 -6.26 -8.16
N SER A 51 -20.80 -6.58 -8.93
CA SER A 51 -20.05 -5.60 -9.72
C SER A 51 -19.45 -4.46 -8.88
N ALA A 52 -18.85 -4.81 -7.72
CA ALA A 52 -18.22 -3.88 -6.80
C ALA A 52 -17.17 -3.01 -7.49
N ARG A 53 -17.16 -1.71 -7.19
CA ARG A 53 -16.18 -0.74 -7.69
C ARG A 53 -15.37 -0.20 -6.53
N GLY A 54 -14.07 -0.04 -6.72
CA GLY A 54 -13.25 0.48 -5.64
C GLY A 54 -11.92 1.02 -6.08
N TYR A 55 -11.16 1.46 -5.09
CA TYR A 55 -9.85 2.06 -5.27
C TYR A 55 -8.74 1.15 -4.78
N ASP A 56 -7.66 1.05 -5.59
CA ASP A 56 -6.35 0.61 -5.15
C ASP A 56 -5.50 1.87 -4.94
N LEU A 57 -5.28 2.25 -3.69
CA LEU A 57 -4.59 3.48 -3.33
C LEU A 57 -3.10 3.23 -3.20
N MET A 58 -2.27 4.11 -3.80
CA MET A 58 -0.83 3.91 -3.90
C MET A 58 -0.53 2.56 -4.58
N ALA A 59 -1.20 2.36 -5.72
CA ALA A 59 -1.33 1.07 -6.40
C ALA A 59 0.01 0.48 -6.88
N GLY A 60 1.03 1.32 -7.05
CA GLY A 60 2.32 0.89 -7.56
C GLY A 60 2.19 0.19 -8.91
N THR A 61 2.69 -1.02 -8.99
CA THR A 61 2.65 -1.83 -10.21
C THR A 61 1.47 -2.82 -10.27
N GLY A 62 0.45 -2.66 -9.40
CA GLY A 62 -0.79 -3.45 -9.44
C GLY A 62 -0.66 -4.90 -8.98
N GLU A 63 0.30 -5.21 -8.12
CA GLU A 63 0.59 -6.59 -7.70
C GLU A 63 -0.49 -7.21 -6.80
N VAL A 64 -1.38 -6.40 -6.25
CA VAL A 64 -2.51 -6.89 -5.44
C VAL A 64 -3.68 -7.41 -6.29
N TRP A 65 -3.82 -6.97 -7.55
CA TRP A 65 -4.98 -7.29 -8.38
C TRP A 65 -5.21 -8.78 -8.62
N PRO A 66 -4.20 -9.62 -8.92
CA PRO A 66 -4.43 -11.05 -9.09
C PRO A 66 -5.07 -11.71 -7.86
N HIS A 67 -4.68 -11.26 -6.66
CA HIS A 67 -5.21 -11.80 -5.41
C HIS A 67 -6.63 -11.29 -5.13
N LEU A 68 -6.87 -10.01 -5.40
CA LEU A 68 -8.16 -9.35 -5.22
C LEU A 68 -9.21 -9.97 -6.15
N LEU A 69 -8.91 -10.06 -7.45
CA LEU A 69 -9.79 -10.62 -8.47
C LEU A 69 -10.02 -12.12 -8.31
N LYS A 70 -9.03 -12.86 -7.81
CA LYS A 70 -9.19 -14.30 -7.49
C LYS A 70 -10.08 -14.55 -6.28
N ARG A 71 -10.07 -13.64 -5.29
CA ARG A 71 -10.85 -13.80 -4.06
C ARG A 71 -12.30 -13.36 -4.22
N PHE A 72 -12.56 -12.34 -5.01
CA PHE A 72 -13.86 -11.69 -5.13
C PHE A 72 -14.28 -11.64 -6.60
N ASP A 73 -15.08 -12.62 -7.02
CA ASP A 73 -15.59 -12.70 -8.40
C ASP A 73 -16.51 -11.53 -8.77
N GLY A 74 -17.08 -10.86 -7.76
CA GLY A 74 -18.00 -9.72 -7.93
C GLY A 74 -17.33 -8.36 -8.12
N ILE A 75 -16.01 -8.28 -8.39
CA ILE A 75 -15.36 -7.00 -8.67
C ILE A 75 -15.61 -6.59 -10.12
N GLY A 76 -16.32 -5.46 -10.30
CA GLY A 76 -16.62 -4.90 -11.62
C GLY A 76 -15.58 -3.91 -12.14
N ALA A 77 -14.99 -3.11 -11.25
CA ALA A 77 -13.97 -2.14 -11.64
C ALA A 77 -13.00 -1.81 -10.49
N ILE A 78 -11.76 -1.51 -10.85
CA ILE A 78 -10.72 -0.99 -9.94
C ILE A 78 -10.23 0.33 -10.50
N THR A 79 -10.18 1.38 -9.70
CA THR A 79 -9.46 2.61 -10.04
C THR A 79 -8.15 2.62 -9.23
N ALA A 80 -7.04 2.45 -9.94
CA ALA A 80 -5.70 2.48 -9.37
C ALA A 80 -5.21 3.93 -9.31
N VAL A 81 -4.81 4.39 -8.12
CA VAL A 81 -4.28 5.75 -7.91
C VAL A 81 -2.83 5.64 -7.47
N ASP A 82 -1.93 6.27 -8.20
CA ASP A 82 -0.50 6.34 -7.84
C ASP A 82 0.12 7.64 -8.38
N ILE A 83 1.06 8.19 -7.63
CA ILE A 83 1.75 9.43 -8.00
C ILE A 83 2.87 9.20 -9.04
N SER A 84 3.38 7.96 -9.15
CA SER A 84 4.54 7.63 -9.96
C SER A 84 4.15 7.21 -11.38
N SER A 85 4.58 7.98 -12.37
CA SER A 85 4.42 7.63 -13.80
C SER A 85 5.20 6.36 -14.16
N GLY A 86 6.31 6.10 -13.50
CA GLY A 86 7.09 4.87 -13.68
C GLY A 86 6.33 3.64 -13.21
N MET A 87 5.70 3.71 -12.03
CA MET A 87 4.83 2.65 -11.51
C MET A 87 3.60 2.43 -12.39
N HIS A 88 2.93 3.51 -12.80
CA HIS A 88 1.80 3.47 -13.71
C HIS A 88 2.14 2.73 -15.00
N ARG A 89 3.25 3.06 -15.66
CA ARG A 89 3.70 2.37 -16.89
C ARG A 89 3.84 0.86 -16.66
N ARG A 90 4.44 0.44 -15.53
CA ARG A 90 4.58 -0.98 -15.18
C ARG A 90 3.26 -1.65 -14.85
N ALA A 91 2.35 -0.92 -14.24
CA ALA A 91 0.99 -1.40 -13.99
C ALA A 91 0.24 -1.64 -15.31
N MET A 92 0.40 -0.77 -16.31
CA MET A 92 -0.18 -0.94 -17.66
C MET A 92 0.31 -2.22 -18.35
N GLU A 93 1.59 -2.58 -18.21
CA GLU A 93 2.10 -3.86 -18.72
C GLU A 93 1.38 -5.06 -18.08
N ARG A 94 1.05 -4.97 -16.79
CA ARG A 94 0.30 -6.00 -16.04
C ARG A 94 -1.16 -6.10 -16.46
N LEU A 95 -1.78 -5.00 -16.90
CA LEU A 95 -3.17 -4.99 -17.38
C LEU A 95 -3.44 -6.01 -18.49
N HIS A 96 -2.45 -6.32 -19.34
CA HIS A 96 -2.63 -7.31 -20.40
C HIS A 96 -3.05 -8.68 -19.86
N ALA A 97 -2.66 -9.01 -18.61
CA ALA A 97 -3.06 -10.25 -17.94
C ALA A 97 -4.48 -10.20 -17.34
N HIS A 98 -5.09 -9.01 -17.24
CA HIS A 98 -6.39 -8.80 -16.57
C HIS A 98 -7.42 -8.09 -17.46
N ARG A 99 -7.35 -8.28 -18.77
CA ARG A 99 -8.22 -7.62 -19.77
C ARG A 99 -9.73 -7.84 -19.57
N ALA A 100 -10.12 -8.90 -18.85
CA ALA A 100 -11.52 -9.18 -18.55
C ALA A 100 -12.10 -8.23 -17.48
N HIS A 101 -11.24 -7.48 -16.78
CA HIS A 101 -11.64 -6.58 -15.71
C HIS A 101 -11.37 -5.13 -16.12
N ARG A 102 -12.28 -4.24 -15.72
CA ARG A 102 -12.08 -2.81 -15.91
C ARG A 102 -11.14 -2.28 -14.82
N ILE A 103 -9.93 -1.88 -15.21
CA ILE A 103 -8.96 -1.23 -14.34
C ILE A 103 -8.60 0.12 -14.97
N ASP A 104 -9.02 1.19 -14.31
CA ASP A 104 -8.75 2.58 -14.71
C ASP A 104 -7.60 3.13 -13.85
N PHE A 105 -6.82 4.10 -14.37
CA PHE A 105 -5.68 4.69 -13.67
C PHE A 105 -5.86 6.19 -13.47
N ILE A 106 -5.45 6.66 -12.29
CA ILE A 106 -5.27 8.07 -11.97
C ILE A 106 -3.82 8.25 -11.54
N GLU A 107 -3.03 8.99 -12.32
CA GLU A 107 -1.68 9.41 -11.96
C GLU A 107 -1.78 10.76 -11.26
N ASP A 108 -1.79 10.75 -9.93
CA ASP A 108 -1.96 11.96 -9.12
C ASP A 108 -1.46 11.74 -7.69
N ASP A 109 -1.17 12.84 -6.96
CA ASP A 109 -1.04 12.78 -5.51
C ASP A 109 -2.38 12.41 -4.88
N LEU A 110 -2.43 11.23 -4.29
CA LEU A 110 -3.63 10.69 -3.64
C LEU A 110 -4.29 11.68 -2.68
N LEU A 111 -3.49 12.45 -1.94
CA LEU A 111 -4.00 13.39 -0.95
C LEU A 111 -4.46 14.73 -1.55
N ALA A 112 -4.13 15.00 -2.81
CA ALA A 112 -4.60 16.15 -3.57
C ALA A 112 -5.72 15.79 -4.56
N SER A 113 -5.88 14.49 -4.86
CA SER A 113 -6.85 14.02 -5.86
C SER A 113 -8.30 14.21 -5.41
N ASP A 114 -9.16 14.61 -6.34
CA ASP A 114 -10.59 14.82 -6.12
C ASP A 114 -11.40 13.54 -6.39
N LEU A 115 -11.14 12.50 -5.59
CA LEU A 115 -11.95 11.28 -5.65
C LEU A 115 -13.36 11.55 -5.12
N PRO A 116 -14.43 11.19 -5.85
CA PRO A 116 -15.80 11.48 -5.43
C PRO A 116 -16.15 10.83 -4.08
N PRO A 117 -16.95 11.51 -3.23
CA PRO A 117 -17.44 10.91 -2.00
C PRO A 117 -18.39 9.75 -2.31
N GLU A 118 -18.44 8.76 -1.41
CA GLU A 118 -19.33 7.59 -1.50
C GLU A 118 -19.34 6.90 -2.87
N SER A 119 -18.18 6.83 -3.51
CA SER A 119 -18.00 6.26 -4.84
C SER A 119 -17.44 4.83 -4.84
N ALA A 120 -16.91 4.36 -3.69
CA ALA A 120 -16.25 3.08 -3.57
C ALA A 120 -17.01 2.08 -2.70
N ASP A 121 -17.16 0.87 -3.22
CA ASP A 121 -17.63 -0.30 -2.46
C ASP A 121 -16.48 -0.94 -1.69
N PHE A 122 -15.22 -0.74 -2.16
CA PHE A 122 -14.02 -1.16 -1.44
C PHE A 122 -12.84 -0.21 -1.65
N VAL A 123 -11.92 -0.21 -0.68
CA VAL A 123 -10.60 0.44 -0.77
C VAL A 123 -9.53 -0.57 -0.36
N ILE A 124 -8.49 -0.70 -1.17
CA ILE A 124 -7.32 -1.51 -0.85
C ILE A 124 -6.04 -0.70 -1.01
N SER A 125 -5.00 -1.01 -0.22
CA SER A 125 -3.67 -0.47 -0.41
C SER A 125 -2.59 -1.39 0.14
N THR A 126 -1.48 -1.53 -0.58
CA THR A 126 -0.37 -2.38 -0.15
C THR A 126 0.97 -1.67 -0.32
N PHE A 127 1.68 -1.44 0.80
CA PHE A 127 3.05 -0.93 0.88
C PHE A 127 3.27 0.54 0.45
N GLY A 128 2.25 1.39 0.60
CA GLY A 128 2.34 2.84 0.40
C GLY A 128 2.37 3.66 1.68
N LEU A 129 1.85 3.13 2.80
CA LEU A 129 1.61 3.90 4.03
C LEU A 129 2.85 4.51 4.65
N LYS A 130 3.99 3.82 4.63
CA LYS A 130 5.24 4.28 5.26
C LYS A 130 5.82 5.55 4.63
N THR A 131 5.38 5.92 3.43
CA THR A 131 5.79 7.13 2.73
C THR A 131 5.00 8.36 3.15
N PHE A 132 4.07 8.22 4.08
CA PHE A 132 3.28 9.30 4.65
C PHE A 132 3.70 9.60 6.10
N ASN A 133 3.73 10.89 6.44
CA ASN A 133 3.86 11.35 7.82
C ASN A 133 2.52 11.25 8.58
N PRO A 134 2.49 11.44 9.92
CA PRO A 134 1.25 11.33 10.70
C PRO A 134 0.12 12.28 10.25
N GLY A 135 0.44 13.48 9.79
CA GLY A 135 -0.55 14.43 9.26
C GLY A 135 -1.16 13.94 7.94
N GLN A 136 -0.34 13.36 7.09
CA GLN A 136 -0.79 12.74 5.83
C GLN A 136 -1.61 11.47 6.10
N HIS A 137 -1.28 10.66 7.13
CA HIS A 137 -2.12 9.54 7.56
C HIS A 137 -3.51 9.97 8.02
N ALA A 138 -3.62 11.11 8.72
CA ALA A 138 -4.92 11.65 9.11
C ALA A 138 -5.77 12.04 7.88
N ARG A 139 -5.15 12.68 6.87
CA ARG A 139 -5.80 13.02 5.60
C ARG A 139 -6.21 11.75 4.84
N LEU A 140 -5.35 10.73 4.81
CA LEU A 140 -5.66 9.43 4.20
C LEU A 140 -6.85 8.75 4.88
N ALA A 141 -6.90 8.76 6.21
CA ALA A 141 -8.03 8.19 6.95
C ALA A 141 -9.35 8.92 6.62
N ALA A 142 -9.33 10.24 6.55
CA ALA A 142 -10.48 11.04 6.13
C ALA A 142 -10.87 10.76 4.66
N LEU A 143 -9.90 10.62 3.77
CA LEU A 143 -10.14 10.26 2.38
C LEU A 143 -10.82 8.89 2.25
N ILE A 144 -10.30 7.85 2.92
CA ILE A 144 -10.88 6.50 2.92
C ILE A 144 -12.33 6.55 3.42
N ALA A 145 -12.59 7.24 4.53
CA ALA A 145 -13.94 7.40 5.07
C ALA A 145 -14.88 8.14 4.11
N ARG A 146 -14.37 9.16 3.40
CA ARG A 146 -15.14 9.98 2.45
C ARG A 146 -15.52 9.20 1.20
N VAL A 147 -14.57 8.45 0.61
CA VAL A 147 -14.81 7.75 -0.66
C VAL A 147 -15.62 6.46 -0.49
N LEU A 148 -15.55 5.82 0.67
CA LEU A 148 -16.33 4.62 0.94
C LEU A 148 -17.82 4.95 1.02
N LYS A 149 -18.63 4.16 0.33
CA LYS A 149 -20.08 4.12 0.52
C LYS A 149 -20.44 3.60 1.91
N PRO A 150 -21.63 3.89 2.44
CA PRO A 150 -22.17 3.16 3.60
C PRO A 150 -22.09 1.64 3.38
N GLY A 151 -21.53 0.90 4.34
CA GLY A 151 -21.27 -0.54 4.20
C GLY A 151 -20.04 -0.92 3.36
N GLY A 152 -19.37 0.03 2.73
CA GLY A 152 -18.13 -0.18 1.97
C GLY A 152 -17.00 -0.69 2.85
N VAL A 153 -16.10 -1.48 2.29
CA VAL A 153 -15.06 -2.22 3.02
C VAL A 153 -13.66 -1.73 2.65
N PHE A 154 -12.69 -1.95 3.54
CA PHE A 154 -11.31 -1.60 3.23
C PHE A 154 -10.32 -2.60 3.81
N SER A 155 -9.13 -2.65 3.22
CA SER A 155 -7.97 -3.33 3.78
C SER A 155 -6.68 -2.66 3.31
N VAL A 156 -5.80 -2.36 4.24
CA VAL A 156 -4.47 -1.81 3.95
C VAL A 156 -3.40 -2.56 4.74
N ILE A 157 -2.20 -2.71 4.17
CA ILE A 157 -1.07 -3.39 4.81
C ILE A 157 0.23 -2.68 4.51
N GLU A 158 1.14 -2.68 5.50
CA GLU A 158 2.46 -2.07 5.35
C GLU A 158 3.54 -2.88 6.09
N ALA A 159 4.77 -2.84 5.54
CA ALA A 159 5.96 -3.30 6.23
C ALA A 159 6.24 -2.42 7.44
N SER A 160 6.43 -3.03 8.60
CA SER A 160 6.39 -2.37 9.90
C SER A 160 7.62 -2.66 10.74
N ASP A 161 7.89 -1.85 11.74
CA ASP A 161 8.92 -2.07 12.74
C ASP A 161 8.40 -3.04 13.81
N PRO A 162 8.91 -4.28 13.90
CA PRO A 162 8.42 -5.30 14.83
C PRO A 162 8.87 -5.02 16.27
N LYS A 163 8.41 -3.92 16.85
CA LYS A 163 8.71 -3.54 18.25
C LYS A 163 8.30 -4.69 19.19
N GLY A 164 9.21 -5.04 20.10
CA GLY A 164 9.03 -6.13 21.05
C GLY A 164 9.46 -7.53 20.54
N TRP A 165 9.78 -7.69 19.26
CA TRP A 165 10.35 -8.94 18.75
C TRP A 165 11.86 -9.00 19.01
N TRP A 166 12.34 -10.09 19.56
CA TRP A 166 13.76 -10.23 19.92
C TRP A 166 14.72 -10.21 18.73
N LEU A 167 14.27 -10.59 17.53
CA LEU A 167 15.05 -10.50 16.27
C LEU A 167 14.91 -9.13 15.56
N ARG A 168 14.22 -8.16 16.16
CA ARG A 168 14.10 -6.80 15.59
C ARG A 168 15.43 -6.17 15.21
N PRO A 169 16.53 -6.29 16.00
CA PRO A 169 17.83 -5.72 15.61
C PRO A 169 18.36 -6.30 14.30
N LEU A 170 18.20 -7.61 14.08
CA LEU A 170 18.61 -8.29 12.85
C LEU A 170 17.73 -7.86 11.66
N TYR A 171 16.43 -7.74 11.87
CA TYR A 171 15.50 -7.22 10.86
C TYR A 171 15.86 -5.77 10.44
N LEU A 172 16.11 -4.89 11.40
CA LEU A 172 16.52 -3.52 11.10
C LEU A 172 17.92 -3.43 10.47
N LEU A 173 18.86 -4.30 10.86
CA LEU A 173 20.16 -4.42 10.21
C LEU A 173 19.99 -4.80 8.73
N HIS A 174 19.12 -5.77 8.45
CA HIS A 174 18.79 -6.15 7.07
C HIS A 174 18.27 -4.94 6.28
N LEU A 175 17.26 -4.22 6.79
CA LEU A 175 16.65 -3.09 6.07
C LEU A 175 17.57 -1.88 5.93
N LYS A 176 18.40 -1.58 6.93
CA LYS A 176 19.21 -0.33 6.99
C LYS A 176 20.63 -0.47 6.50
N VAL A 177 21.15 -1.69 6.43
CA VAL A 177 22.53 -1.95 6.05
C VAL A 177 22.63 -2.92 4.87
N VAL A 178 22.02 -4.10 4.99
CA VAL A 178 22.13 -5.15 3.97
C VAL A 178 21.48 -4.72 2.66
N LEU A 179 20.25 -4.21 2.70
CA LEU A 179 19.54 -3.74 1.50
C LEU A 179 20.28 -2.61 0.78
N PRO A 180 20.69 -1.51 1.45
CA PRO A 180 21.47 -0.44 0.81
C PRO A 180 22.81 -0.93 0.23
N LEU A 181 23.46 -1.88 0.91
CA LEU A 181 24.72 -2.44 0.42
C LEU A 181 24.52 -3.25 -0.87
N ILE A 182 23.49 -4.09 -0.92
CA ILE A 182 23.13 -4.87 -2.10
C ILE A 182 22.70 -3.92 -3.24
N GLU A 183 21.91 -2.90 -2.94
CA GLU A 183 21.53 -1.87 -3.90
C GLU A 183 22.77 -1.21 -4.52
N ARG A 184 23.71 -0.78 -3.70
CA ARG A 184 24.95 -0.14 -4.16
C ARG A 184 25.79 -1.04 -5.06
N ILE A 185 25.87 -2.35 -4.76
CA ILE A 185 26.67 -3.32 -5.52
C ILE A 185 26.00 -3.65 -6.86
N PHE A 186 24.68 -3.88 -6.86
CA PHE A 186 23.99 -4.43 -8.03
C PHE A 186 23.24 -3.39 -8.86
N LEU A 187 22.97 -2.18 -8.34
CA LEU A 187 22.12 -1.17 -8.98
C LEU A 187 22.85 0.13 -9.36
N ARG A 188 24.17 0.18 -9.29
CA ARG A 188 25.01 1.30 -9.76
C ARG A 188 24.34 2.69 -9.58
N GLY A 189 24.19 3.14 -8.33
CA GLY A 189 23.89 4.56 -8.05
C GLY A 189 22.44 4.89 -7.66
N ALA A 190 21.50 3.97 -7.70
CA ALA A 190 20.20 4.19 -7.08
C ALA A 190 20.37 4.05 -5.54
N GLN A 191 19.91 5.01 -4.76
CA GLN A 191 19.86 4.95 -3.29
C GLN A 191 18.40 4.90 -2.78
N ASP A 192 17.49 4.46 -3.62
CA ASP A 192 16.06 4.59 -3.41
C ASP A 192 15.54 3.53 -2.43
N PHE A 193 16.10 2.31 -2.50
CA PHE A 193 15.78 1.24 -1.54
C PHE A 193 16.40 1.46 -0.15
N ALA A 194 17.47 2.26 -0.05
CA ALA A 194 18.05 2.67 1.23
C ALA A 194 17.03 3.40 2.13
N MET A 195 16.05 4.07 1.52
CA MET A 195 14.97 4.75 2.25
C MET A 195 14.00 3.80 2.94
N ILE A 196 13.88 2.54 2.50
CA ILE A 196 12.91 1.57 3.07
C ILE A 196 13.12 1.42 4.57
N GLY A 197 14.36 1.26 5.02
CA GLY A 197 14.66 1.11 6.44
C GLY A 197 14.29 2.35 7.27
N THR A 198 14.50 3.54 6.73
CA THR A 198 14.13 4.81 7.35
C THR A 198 12.62 4.95 7.44
N TYR A 199 11.92 4.79 6.31
CA TYR A 199 10.46 4.84 6.27
C TYR A 199 9.81 3.82 7.21
N THR A 200 10.28 2.55 7.20
CA THR A 200 9.73 1.49 8.07
C THR A 200 9.92 1.83 9.55
N SER A 201 11.09 2.37 9.94
CA SER A 201 11.34 2.76 11.33
C SER A 201 10.50 3.96 11.78
N ASN A 202 10.30 4.95 10.89
CA ASN A 202 9.51 6.14 11.16
C ASN A 202 8.01 5.82 11.22
N PHE A 203 7.53 4.95 10.33
CA PHE A 203 6.15 4.48 10.32
C PHE A 203 5.79 3.72 11.60
N GLY A 204 6.71 2.89 12.10
CA GLY A 204 6.44 2.02 13.24
C GLY A 204 5.46 0.90 12.84
N ASP A 205 4.16 1.13 13.05
CA ASP A 205 3.11 0.18 12.67
C ASP A 205 1.79 0.90 12.30
N ALA A 206 0.82 0.15 11.78
CA ALA A 206 -0.47 0.68 11.32
C ALA A 206 -1.46 1.03 12.45
N SER A 207 -1.08 0.93 13.73
CA SER A 207 -1.99 1.21 14.85
C SER A 207 -2.42 2.68 14.90
N GLY A 208 -1.53 3.60 14.52
CA GLY A 208 -1.85 5.02 14.39
C GLY A 208 -2.96 5.26 13.37
N LEU A 209 -2.83 4.67 12.18
CA LEU A 209 -3.87 4.73 11.14
C LEU A 209 -5.17 4.07 11.59
N ALA A 210 -5.10 2.94 12.31
CA ALA A 210 -6.29 2.29 12.86
C ALA A 210 -7.10 3.22 13.76
N ASN A 211 -6.43 3.97 14.63
CA ASN A 211 -7.10 4.94 15.52
C ASN A 211 -7.69 6.12 14.73
N MET A 212 -6.99 6.60 13.70
CA MET A 212 -7.49 7.67 12.84
C MET A 212 -8.74 7.23 12.05
N LEU A 213 -8.76 6.01 11.54
CA LEU A 213 -9.93 5.44 10.83
C LEU A 213 -11.12 5.25 11.79
N ARG A 214 -10.89 4.78 13.02
CA ARG A 214 -11.95 4.70 14.05
C ARG A 214 -12.53 6.08 14.38
N ALA A 215 -11.67 7.10 14.47
CA ALA A 215 -12.10 8.47 14.70
C ALA A 215 -12.95 9.03 13.54
N GLN A 216 -12.85 8.46 12.33
CA GLN A 216 -13.72 8.75 11.19
C GLN A 216 -15.03 7.91 11.19
N GLY A 217 -15.29 7.13 12.24
CA GLY A 217 -16.53 6.35 12.36
C GLY A 217 -16.50 5.00 11.62
N LEU A 218 -15.31 4.46 11.26
CA LEU A 218 -15.20 3.14 10.65
C LEU A 218 -15.05 2.05 11.72
N GLU A 219 -15.61 0.87 11.45
CA GLU A 219 -15.24 -0.36 12.16
C GLU A 219 -13.85 -0.81 11.67
N VAL A 220 -12.91 -1.01 12.61
CA VAL A 220 -11.50 -1.26 12.26
C VAL A 220 -10.93 -2.42 13.06
N GLU A 221 -10.43 -3.42 12.36
CA GLU A 221 -9.60 -4.51 12.87
C GLU A 221 -8.13 -4.24 12.57
N PHE A 222 -7.27 -4.41 13.57
CA PHE A 222 -5.81 -4.28 13.45
C PHE A 222 -5.16 -5.67 13.48
N SER A 223 -4.32 -5.96 12.50
CA SER A 223 -3.66 -7.25 12.35
C SER A 223 -2.13 -7.11 12.33
N LYS A 224 -1.45 -8.08 12.95
CA LYS A 224 0.01 -8.23 12.91
C LYS A 224 0.39 -9.51 12.18
N TYR A 225 1.39 -9.41 11.33
CA TYR A 225 1.92 -10.53 10.56
C TYR A 225 3.41 -10.70 10.83
N VAL A 226 3.86 -11.97 10.92
CA VAL A 226 5.29 -12.32 11.11
C VAL A 226 5.91 -11.46 12.23
N PHE A 227 5.40 -11.65 13.45
CA PHE A 227 5.88 -10.94 14.66
C PHE A 227 5.80 -9.41 14.59
N GLY A 228 5.03 -8.84 13.66
CA GLY A 228 4.91 -7.40 13.45
C GLY A 228 5.83 -6.82 12.36
N CYS A 229 6.51 -7.67 11.58
CA CYS A 229 7.26 -7.20 10.38
C CYS A 229 6.34 -6.62 9.30
N ALA A 230 5.06 -6.97 9.32
CA ALA A 230 4.01 -6.24 8.64
C ALA A 230 2.80 -6.08 9.56
N THR A 231 2.10 -4.96 9.41
CA THR A 231 0.84 -4.70 10.10
C THR A 231 -0.19 -4.20 9.10
N GLY A 232 -1.45 -4.53 9.36
CA GLY A 232 -2.55 -4.12 8.51
C GLY A 232 -3.74 -3.65 9.31
N VAL A 233 -4.61 -2.93 8.65
CA VAL A 233 -5.93 -2.55 9.15
C VAL A 233 -6.97 -2.86 8.09
N SER A 234 -8.09 -3.43 8.52
CA SER A 234 -9.21 -3.78 7.66
C SER A 234 -10.53 -3.45 8.36
N GLY A 235 -11.61 -3.38 7.62
CA GLY A 235 -12.89 -3.08 8.22
C GLY A 235 -13.92 -2.55 7.23
N ARG A 236 -14.89 -1.79 7.76
CA ARG A 236 -15.99 -1.23 6.97
C ARG A 236 -16.45 0.13 7.47
N LYS A 237 -17.08 0.89 6.59
CA LYS A 237 -17.86 2.08 6.96
C LYS A 237 -19.21 1.64 7.48
N ILE A 238 -19.56 2.11 8.69
CA ILE A 238 -20.90 1.88 9.25
C ILE A 238 -21.92 2.61 8.38
N GLY A 239 -23.06 1.97 8.11
CA GLY A 239 -24.16 2.55 7.33
C GLY A 239 -24.97 3.55 8.12
#